data_357e1b7a389d6760440f3da3ba4031f4
#
_entry.id   357e1b7a389d6760440f3da3ba4031f4
#
_cell.length_a   1.000
_cell.length_b   1.000
_cell.length_c   1.000
_cell.angle_alpha   90.00
_cell.angle_beta   90.00
_cell.angle_gamma   90.00
#
_symmetry.space_group_name_H-M   'P 1'
#
loop_
_entity.id
_entity.type
_entity.pdbx_description
1 polymer ?
#
loop_
_entity_poly.entity_id
_entity_poly.type
_entity_poly.pdbx_seq_one_letter_code
_entity_poly.pdbx_strand_id
1 'polypeptide(L)' 'MNQVSQKLAYSLEQLKQWQDKGVVALQSKMLDRSDRERLSKYGFIREVMRGWYIASSPDEQ' A
#
# COMPACT_ATOMS: atom_id res chain seq x y z
N MET A 1 -18.76 13.45 3.08
CA MET A 1 -17.81 12.36 3.27
C MET A 1 -16.92 12.19 2.04
N ASN A 2 -15.70 12.00 2.27
CA ASN A 2 -14.71 12.02 1.21
C ASN A 2 -14.53 10.62 0.62
N GLN A 3 -14.78 10.47 -0.68
CA GLN A 3 -14.60 9.20 -1.36
C GLN A 3 -13.16 8.71 -1.30
N VAL A 4 -12.23 9.65 -1.27
CA VAL A 4 -10.81 9.29 -1.19
C VAL A 4 -10.53 8.53 0.09
N SER A 5 -11.14 8.96 1.20
CA SER A 5 -10.95 8.28 2.48
C SER A 5 -11.47 6.84 2.44
N GLN A 6 -12.61 6.61 1.81
CA GLN A 6 -13.15 5.26 1.70
C GLN A 6 -12.28 4.37 0.85
N LYS A 7 -11.81 4.89 -0.27
CA LYS A 7 -10.94 4.14 -1.16
C LYS A 7 -9.59 3.86 -0.51
N LEU A 8 -9.09 4.84 0.22
CA LEU A 8 -7.83 4.67 0.92
C LEU A 8 -7.96 3.60 2.01
N ALA A 9 -9.07 3.61 2.74
CA ALA A 9 -9.31 2.60 3.77
C ALA A 9 -9.35 1.20 3.15
N TYR A 10 -9.99 1.05 2.00
CA TYR A 10 -10.03 -0.23 1.31
C TYR A 10 -8.61 -0.67 0.90
N SER A 11 -7.84 0.25 0.35
CA SER A 11 -6.47 -0.05 -0.06
C SER A 11 -5.60 -0.44 1.14
N LEU A 12 -5.77 0.25 2.26
CA LEU A 12 -5.04 -0.08 3.48
C LEU A 12 -5.40 -1.45 4.01
N GLU A 13 -6.67 -1.84 3.87
CA GLU A 13 -7.08 -3.16 4.29
C GLU A 13 -6.43 -4.25 3.44
N GLN A 14 -6.30 -4.01 2.14
CA GLN A 14 -5.58 -4.94 1.28
C GLN A 14 -4.13 -5.09 1.73
N LEU A 15 -3.50 -3.98 2.05
CA LEU A 15 -2.12 -4.00 2.54
C LEU A 15 -2.03 -4.76 3.86
N LYS A 16 -2.96 -4.51 4.76
CA LYS A 16 -2.97 -5.16 6.06
C LYS A 16 -3.10 -6.67 5.94
N GLN A 17 -3.92 -7.15 5.01
CA GLN A 17 -4.08 -8.59 4.80
C GLN A 17 -2.75 -9.25 4.48
N TRP A 18 -1.93 -8.61 3.65
CA TRP A 18 -0.61 -9.15 3.34
C TRP A 18 0.31 -9.11 4.55
N GLN A 19 0.25 -8.02 5.32
CA GLN A 19 1.05 -7.90 6.53
C GLN A 19 0.68 -8.96 7.55
N ASP A 20 -0.61 -9.26 7.69
CA ASP A 20 -1.08 -10.28 8.62
C ASP A 20 -0.60 -11.67 8.22
N LYS A 21 -0.31 -11.87 6.94
CA LYS A 21 0.25 -13.13 6.45
C LYS A 21 1.77 -13.19 6.58
N GLY A 22 2.37 -12.14 7.14
CA GLY A 22 3.81 -12.10 7.32
C GLY A 22 4.60 -11.64 6.11
N VAL A 23 3.92 -11.07 5.13
CA VAL A 23 4.59 -10.58 3.92
C VAL A 23 5.24 -9.25 4.22
N VAL A 24 6.56 -9.16 4.04
CA VAL A 24 7.32 -7.94 4.29
C VAL A 24 7.47 -7.12 3.01
N ALA A 25 7.72 -7.78 1.90
CA ALA A 25 7.90 -7.11 0.62
C ALA A 25 6.82 -7.57 -0.35
N LEU A 26 6.22 -6.63 -1.05
CA LEU A 26 5.12 -6.88 -1.96
C LEU A 26 5.58 -6.70 -3.40
N GLN A 27 5.26 -7.66 -4.24
CA GLN A 27 5.43 -7.47 -5.67
C GLN A 27 4.28 -6.61 -6.21
N SER A 28 4.56 -5.88 -7.27
CA SER A 28 3.56 -4.98 -7.84
C SER A 28 2.26 -5.71 -8.21
N LYS A 29 2.36 -6.98 -8.61
CA LYS A 29 1.18 -7.76 -9.02
C LYS A 29 0.31 -8.20 -7.85
N MET A 30 0.78 -8.05 -6.61
CA MET A 30 0.04 -8.47 -5.43
C MET A 30 -1.02 -7.45 -5.01
N LEU A 31 -0.95 -6.26 -5.55
CA LEU A 31 -1.94 -5.21 -5.33
C LEU A 31 -2.46 -4.74 -6.69
N ASP A 32 -3.73 -4.39 -6.75
CA ASP A 32 -4.27 -3.75 -7.94
C ASP A 32 -3.51 -2.45 -8.19
N ARG A 33 -3.43 -2.09 -9.46
CA ARG A 33 -2.73 -0.88 -9.85
C ARG A 33 -3.26 0.35 -9.10
N SER A 34 -4.58 0.47 -9.00
CA SER A 34 -5.16 1.63 -8.33
C SER A 34 -4.86 1.64 -6.84
N ASP A 35 -4.89 0.47 -6.19
CA ASP A 35 -4.53 0.39 -4.78
C ASP A 35 -3.06 0.73 -4.57
N ARG A 36 -2.20 0.20 -5.42
CA ARG A 36 -0.77 0.45 -5.35
C ARG A 36 -0.45 1.92 -5.52
N GLU A 37 -1.07 2.55 -6.51
CA GLU A 37 -0.84 3.96 -6.74
C GLU A 37 -1.35 4.82 -5.58
N ARG A 38 -2.49 4.44 -5.04
CA ARG A 38 -3.08 5.19 -3.93
C ARG A 38 -2.23 5.07 -2.69
N LEU A 39 -1.83 3.86 -2.33
CA LEU A 39 -1.00 3.65 -1.15
C LEU A 39 0.36 4.33 -1.28
N SER A 40 0.94 4.28 -2.47
CA SER A 40 2.21 4.94 -2.73
C SER A 40 2.08 6.45 -2.63
N LYS A 41 1.00 6.99 -3.19
CA LYS A 41 0.76 8.42 -3.18
C LYS A 41 0.66 8.97 -1.75
N TYR A 42 0.05 8.22 -0.86
CA TYR A 42 -0.16 8.67 0.51
C TYR A 42 0.96 8.22 1.46
N GLY A 43 1.97 7.55 0.96
CA GLY A 43 3.13 7.22 1.76
C GLY A 43 3.02 5.95 2.59
N PHE A 44 2.03 5.11 2.33
CA PHE A 44 1.85 3.88 3.09
C PHE A 44 2.67 2.72 2.55
N ILE A 45 3.10 2.82 1.31
CA ILE A 45 4.09 1.89 0.74
C ILE A 45 5.09 2.71 -0.05
N ARG A 46 6.27 2.13 -0.25
CA ARG A 46 7.26 2.75 -1.12
C ARG A 46 7.99 1.69 -1.90
N GLU A 47 8.37 2.03 -3.10
CA GLU A 47 9.11 1.14 -3.97
C GLU A 47 10.58 1.13 -3.54
N VAL A 48 11.10 -0.04 -3.27
CA VAL A 48 12.50 -0.18 -2.86
C VAL A 48 13.38 -0.69 -3.98
N MET A 49 12.80 -1.41 -4.89
CA MET A 49 13.40 -1.73 -6.19
C MET A 49 12.27 -1.95 -7.16
N ARG A 50 12.59 -1.94 -8.43
CA ARG A 50 11.58 -1.99 -9.47
C ARG A 50 10.66 -3.18 -9.28
N GLY A 51 9.38 -2.89 -9.12
CA GLY A 51 8.36 -3.91 -8.94
C GLY A 51 8.21 -4.45 -7.54
N TRP A 52 8.97 -3.92 -6.57
CA TRP A 52 8.90 -4.37 -5.18
C TRP A 52 8.65 -3.20 -4.25
N TYR A 53 7.73 -3.40 -3.31
CA TYR A 53 7.30 -2.36 -2.39
C TYR A 53 7.38 -2.88 -0.97
N ILE A 54 7.62 -1.98 -0.03
CA ILE A 54 7.51 -2.29 1.40
C ILE A 54 6.52 -1.32 2.02
N ALA A 55 5.91 -1.76 3.11
CA ALA A 55 5.03 -0.89 3.88
C ALA A 55 5.84 0.20 4.54
N SER A 56 5.28 1.39 4.58
CA SER A 56 5.91 2.51 5.26
C SER A 56 4.82 3.33 5.93
N SER A 57 5.23 4.33 6.68
CA SER A 57 4.29 5.21 7.36
C SER A 57 4.53 6.64 6.88
N PRO A 58 3.46 7.40 6.59
CA PRO A 58 3.63 8.78 6.21
C PRO A 58 4.39 9.60 7.26
N ASP A 59 4.31 9.18 8.52
CA ASP A 59 4.96 9.89 9.61
C ASP A 59 6.47 9.67 9.65
N GLU A 60 6.97 8.71 8.92
CA GLU A 60 8.38 8.37 8.93
C GLU A 60 9.19 9.12 7.89
N GLN A 61 8.56 10.00 7.19
CA GLN A 61 9.24 10.75 6.14
C GLN A 61 9.87 12.04 6.64
#